data_8896a54e42f23b24ade00bfc1d4ddb76
#
_entry.id   8896a54e42f23b24ade00bfc1d4ddb76
#
_cell.length_a   1.000
_cell.length_b   1.000
_cell.length_c   1.000
_cell.angle_alpha   90.00
_cell.angle_beta   90.00
_cell.angle_gamma   90.00
#
_symmetry.space_group_name_H-M   'P 1'
#
loop_
_entity.id
_entity.type
_entity.pdbx_description
1 polymer ?
#
loop_
_entity_poly.entity_id
_entity_poly.type
_entity_poly.pdbx_seq_one_letter_code
_entity_poly.pdbx_strand_id
1 'polypeptide(L)'
;KIYEAKNIEEAKNSPLATELFHKAYIKEVFMDENFISITKYDIAEWDDIVHELREYLRDYIASNKVIVNEVAKQKDKSQQTVHEGTAKEIIQIIDQHIKPAVASDGGNIVFDSYDEESKTVQVILQGACSGCPSSTFTLKNGIEQLLRDMLPGKIEAVTAING
;
A
#
# COMPACT_ATOMS: atom_id res chain seq x y z
N LYS A 1 -7.45 -3.53 8.18
CA LYS A 1 -7.33 -2.04 8.25
C LYS A 1 -5.92 -1.66 7.84
N ILE A 2 -5.82 -0.79 6.85
CA ILE A 2 -4.55 -0.30 6.34
C ILE A 2 -3.99 0.76 7.29
N TYR A 3 -2.71 0.67 7.58
CA TYR A 3 -1.96 1.63 8.37
C TYR A 3 -0.58 1.87 7.75
N GLU A 4 -0.21 3.11 7.53
CA GLU A 4 1.09 3.50 7.00
C GLU A 4 1.71 4.59 7.87
N ALA A 5 2.99 4.50 8.13
CA ALA A 5 3.78 5.51 8.81
C ALA A 5 5.14 5.65 8.12
N LYS A 6 5.49 6.88 7.73
CA LYS A 6 6.75 7.23 7.06
C LYS A 6 7.77 7.85 8.03
N ASN A 7 7.35 8.05 9.27
CA ASN A 7 8.18 8.58 10.35
C ASN A 7 7.58 8.24 11.72
N ILE A 8 8.35 8.47 12.77
CA ILE A 8 7.95 8.16 14.15
C ILE A 8 6.74 8.99 14.63
N GLU A 9 6.53 10.19 14.07
CA GLU A 9 5.40 11.04 14.45
C GLU A 9 4.08 10.49 13.94
N GLU A 10 4.09 9.93 12.74
CA GLU A 10 2.93 9.24 12.15
C GLU A 10 2.67 7.90 12.85
N ALA A 11 3.71 7.29 13.42
CA ALA A 11 3.62 6.01 14.11
C ALA A 11 2.90 6.06 15.47
N LYS A 12 2.59 7.23 16.02
CA LYS A 12 2.01 7.42 17.37
C LYS A 12 0.73 6.62 17.63
N ASN A 13 -0.04 6.32 16.59
CA ASN A 13 -1.27 5.56 16.70
C ASN A 13 -1.07 4.04 16.63
N SER A 14 0.15 3.59 16.37
CA SER A 14 0.50 2.18 16.38
C SER A 14 1.67 1.94 17.35
N PRO A 15 1.43 1.33 18.50
CA PRO A 15 2.51 0.94 19.41
C PRO A 15 3.58 0.10 18.73
N LEU A 16 3.17 -0.84 17.85
CA LEU A 16 4.10 -1.66 17.09
C LEU A 16 4.97 -0.82 16.15
N ALA A 17 4.36 0.07 15.36
CA ALA A 17 5.11 0.93 14.45
C ALA A 17 6.05 1.86 15.22
N THR A 18 5.61 2.44 16.34
CA THR A 18 6.46 3.28 17.21
C THR A 18 7.69 2.51 17.70
N GLU A 19 7.51 1.27 18.18
CA GLU A 19 8.64 0.44 18.62
C GLU A 19 9.56 0.06 17.46
N LEU A 20 9.04 -0.20 16.28
CA LEU A 20 9.85 -0.46 15.09
C LEU A 20 10.70 0.75 14.70
N PHE A 21 10.15 1.97 14.75
CA PHE A 21 10.91 3.19 14.46
C PHE A 21 12.01 3.52 15.47
N HIS A 22 12.03 2.90 16.65
CA HIS A 22 13.17 2.99 17.56
C HIS A 22 14.41 2.23 17.03
N LYS A 23 14.24 1.36 16.04
CA LYS A 23 15.36 0.74 15.33
C LYS A 23 15.85 1.71 14.25
N ALA A 24 17.12 2.12 14.32
CA ALA A 24 17.69 3.18 13.48
C ALA A 24 17.65 2.89 11.97
N TYR A 25 17.47 1.65 11.57
CA TYR A 25 17.43 1.24 10.17
C TYR A 25 16.03 1.22 9.55
N ILE A 26 14.97 1.44 10.32
CA ILE A 26 13.57 1.47 9.82
C ILE A 26 13.27 2.85 9.24
N LYS A 27 12.86 2.86 7.97
CA LYS A 27 12.47 4.05 7.23
C LYS A 27 10.97 4.25 7.17
N GLU A 28 10.23 3.19 6.83
CA GLU A 28 8.78 3.21 6.69
C GLU A 28 8.18 1.91 7.18
N VAL A 29 6.97 1.97 7.71
CA VAL A 29 6.19 0.80 8.15
C VAL A 29 4.81 0.88 7.52
N PHE A 30 4.42 -0.17 6.82
CA PHE A 30 3.08 -0.35 6.27
C PHE A 30 2.47 -1.63 6.81
N MET A 31 1.22 -1.58 7.25
CA MET A 31 0.50 -2.72 7.78
C MET A 31 -0.87 -2.84 7.11
N ASP A 32 -1.22 -4.04 6.70
CA ASP A 32 -2.55 -4.40 6.28
C ASP A 32 -2.99 -5.67 7.02
N GLU A 33 -4.21 -6.08 6.87
CA GLU A 33 -4.93 -7.07 7.69
C GLU A 33 -4.09 -8.26 8.16
N ASN A 34 -3.22 -8.79 7.31
CA ASN A 34 -2.46 -10.02 7.58
C ASN A 34 -0.97 -9.94 7.26
N PHE A 35 -0.45 -8.74 6.92
CA PHE A 35 0.97 -8.57 6.67
C PHE A 35 1.50 -7.22 7.14
N ILE A 36 2.82 -7.18 7.35
CA ILE A 36 3.57 -5.96 7.68
C ILE A 36 4.69 -5.82 6.66
N SER A 37 4.77 -4.67 6.03
CA SER A 37 5.83 -4.30 5.11
C SER A 37 6.74 -3.26 5.76
N ILE A 38 8.04 -3.52 5.75
CA ILE A 38 9.04 -2.65 6.37
C ILE A 38 10.02 -2.20 5.30
N THR A 39 10.20 -0.89 5.18
CA THR A 39 11.24 -0.28 4.37
C THR A 39 12.38 0.15 5.28
N LYS A 40 13.61 -0.27 4.96
CA LYS A 40 14.81 0.11 5.68
C LYS A 40 15.58 1.23 4.98
N TYR A 41 16.43 1.92 5.73
CA TYR A 41 17.49 2.75 5.13
C TYR A 41 18.62 1.86 4.57
N ASP A 42 19.41 2.41 3.65
CA ASP A 42 20.53 1.71 3.02
C ASP A 42 21.74 1.45 3.96
N ILE A 43 21.67 1.94 5.20
CA ILE A 43 22.69 1.75 6.24
C ILE A 43 22.77 0.32 6.79
N ALA A 44 21.77 -0.53 6.52
CA ALA A 44 21.73 -1.90 7.00
C ALA A 44 21.41 -2.88 5.86
N GLU A 45 21.97 -4.08 5.94
CA GLU A 45 21.65 -5.16 5.01
C GLU A 45 20.54 -6.05 5.57
N TRP A 46 19.68 -6.58 4.68
CA TRP A 46 18.57 -7.44 5.09
C TRP A 46 19.07 -8.72 5.79
N ASP A 47 20.16 -9.28 5.33
CA ASP A 47 20.74 -10.50 5.90
C ASP A 47 21.10 -10.34 7.40
N ASP A 48 21.48 -9.13 7.80
CA ASP A 48 21.85 -8.82 9.18
C ASP A 48 20.64 -8.60 10.10
N ILE A 49 19.53 -8.11 9.56
CA ILE A 49 18.39 -7.63 10.36
C ILE A 49 17.12 -8.48 10.25
N VAL A 50 16.98 -9.27 9.17
CA VAL A 50 15.72 -9.98 8.90
C VAL A 50 15.36 -10.99 9.99
N HIS A 51 16.36 -11.68 10.55
CA HIS A 51 16.14 -12.69 11.58
C HIS A 51 15.64 -12.04 12.88
N GLU A 52 16.33 -10.99 13.33
CA GLU A 52 15.94 -10.21 14.51
C GLU A 52 14.53 -9.62 14.36
N LEU A 53 14.23 -9.03 13.20
CA LEU A 53 12.90 -8.47 12.95
C LEU A 53 11.79 -9.51 12.95
N ARG A 54 12.04 -10.68 12.37
CA ARG A 54 11.05 -11.78 12.37
C ARG A 54 10.77 -12.31 13.77
N GLU A 55 11.80 -12.50 14.56
CA GLU A 55 11.63 -12.94 15.97
C GLU A 55 10.91 -11.88 16.78
N TYR A 56 11.32 -10.63 16.65
CA TYR A 56 10.67 -9.51 17.33
C TYR A 56 9.17 -9.41 17.00
N LEU A 57 8.82 -9.45 15.71
CA LEU A 57 7.43 -9.37 15.28
C LEU A 57 6.61 -10.59 15.74
N ARG A 58 7.18 -11.77 15.68
CA ARG A 58 6.56 -13.00 16.18
C ARG A 58 6.21 -12.89 17.66
N ASP A 59 7.18 -12.48 18.48
CA ASP A 59 7.02 -12.34 19.91
C ASP A 59 6.03 -11.24 20.28
N TYR A 60 6.07 -10.13 19.54
CA TYR A 60 5.14 -9.03 19.71
C TYR A 60 3.69 -9.47 19.47
N ILE A 61 3.44 -10.15 18.34
CA ILE A 61 2.12 -10.67 17.98
C ILE A 61 1.65 -11.75 18.94
N ALA A 62 2.54 -12.67 19.33
CA ALA A 62 2.23 -13.74 20.28
C ALA A 62 1.87 -13.21 21.67
N SER A 63 2.38 -12.06 22.06
CA SER A 63 2.07 -11.41 23.35
C SER A 63 0.72 -10.67 23.36
N ASN A 64 -0.04 -10.72 22.27
CA ASN A 64 -1.34 -10.03 22.09
C ASN A 64 -1.30 -8.53 22.44
N LYS A 65 -0.18 -7.89 22.21
CA LYS A 65 -0.05 -6.44 22.37
C LYS A 65 -0.83 -5.69 21.27
N VAL A 66 -1.25 -4.49 21.58
CA VAL A 66 -1.97 -3.64 20.62
C VAL A 66 -1.06 -3.28 19.44
N ILE A 67 -1.46 -3.63 18.23
CA ILE A 67 -0.73 -3.34 17.00
C ILE A 67 -1.04 -1.92 16.53
N VAL A 68 -2.32 -1.58 16.44
CA VAL A 68 -2.82 -0.24 16.08
C VAL A 68 -3.95 0.14 17.01
N ASN A 69 -3.94 1.34 17.56
CA ASN A 69 -5.03 1.85 18.39
C ASN A 69 -6.28 2.13 17.53
N GLU A 70 -7.46 1.79 18.02
CA GLU A 70 -8.73 1.97 17.28
C GLU A 70 -9.06 3.44 16.96
N VAL A 71 -8.45 4.37 17.66
CA VAL A 71 -8.63 5.82 17.46
C VAL A 71 -7.90 6.33 16.21
N ALA A 72 -6.99 5.55 15.65
CA ALA A 72 -6.33 5.86 14.40
C ALA A 72 -7.29 5.62 13.21
N LYS A 73 -8.33 6.42 13.12
CA LYS A 73 -8.93 6.74 11.83
C LYS A 73 -7.91 7.58 11.06
N GLN A 74 -6.84 6.96 10.58
CA GLN A 74 -6.23 7.54 9.42
C GLN A 74 -7.30 7.53 8.33
N LYS A 75 -7.48 8.69 7.78
CA LYS A 75 -8.37 8.95 6.66
C LYS A 75 -8.20 7.84 5.65
N ASP A 76 -9.04 6.82 5.73
CA ASP A 76 -9.50 6.18 4.53
C ASP A 76 -10.00 7.32 3.65
N LYS A 77 -9.15 7.81 2.78
CA LYS A 77 -9.58 8.55 1.59
C LYS A 77 -10.17 7.58 0.57
N SER A 78 -10.61 6.42 0.99
CA SER A 78 -11.73 5.78 0.36
C SER A 78 -12.97 6.56 0.85
N GLN A 79 -13.10 7.82 0.42
CA GLN A 79 -14.43 8.35 0.24
C GLN A 79 -15.11 7.31 -0.66
N GLN A 80 -16.03 6.57 -0.08
CA GLN A 80 -17.09 5.93 -0.81
C GLN A 80 -17.92 7.06 -1.45
N THR A 81 -17.32 7.74 -2.40
CA THR A 81 -18.09 8.37 -3.46
C THR A 81 -18.78 7.20 -4.13
N VAL A 82 -20.09 7.24 -4.21
CA VAL A 82 -20.86 6.29 -4.96
C VAL A 82 -20.37 6.40 -6.40
N HIS A 83 -19.42 5.54 -6.77
CA HIS A 83 -18.90 5.48 -8.12
C HIS A 83 -19.91 4.72 -8.96
N GLU A 84 -20.51 5.39 -9.91
CA GLU A 84 -21.44 4.81 -10.90
C GLU A 84 -20.71 4.61 -12.23
N GLY A 85 -21.20 3.67 -13.03
CA GLY A 85 -20.70 3.45 -14.39
C GLY A 85 -19.29 2.86 -14.47
N THR A 86 -18.47 3.42 -15.36
CA THR A 86 -17.11 2.92 -15.66
C THR A 86 -16.18 2.91 -14.45
N ALA A 87 -16.28 3.88 -13.56
CA ALA A 87 -15.47 3.94 -12.34
C ALA A 87 -15.72 2.73 -11.43
N LYS A 88 -16.95 2.27 -11.31
CA LYS A 88 -17.28 1.07 -10.54
C LYS A 88 -16.67 -0.19 -11.16
N GLU A 89 -16.70 -0.32 -12.47
CA GLU A 89 -16.05 -1.43 -13.18
C GLU A 89 -14.54 -1.44 -12.94
N ILE A 90 -13.90 -0.28 -13.00
CA ILE A 90 -12.47 -0.11 -12.73
C ILE A 90 -12.12 -0.56 -11.30
N ILE A 91 -12.89 -0.12 -10.30
CA ILE A 91 -12.68 -0.49 -8.89
C ILE A 91 -12.79 -2.01 -8.72
N GLN A 92 -13.78 -2.65 -9.32
CA GLN A 92 -13.95 -4.11 -9.25
C GLN A 92 -12.75 -4.85 -9.85
N ILE A 93 -12.24 -4.41 -10.99
CA ILE A 93 -11.06 -5.01 -11.63
C ILE A 93 -9.81 -4.85 -10.75
N ILE A 94 -9.61 -3.65 -10.19
CA ILE A 94 -8.50 -3.39 -9.27
C ILE A 94 -8.59 -4.29 -8.05
N ASP A 95 -9.76 -4.39 -7.42
CA ASP A 95 -9.93 -5.18 -6.19
C ASP A 95 -9.78 -6.69 -6.43
N GLN A 96 -10.22 -7.19 -7.58
CA GLN A 96 -10.21 -8.63 -7.88
C GLN A 96 -8.89 -9.14 -8.46
N HIS A 97 -8.23 -8.34 -9.29
CA HIS A 97 -7.07 -8.77 -10.07
C HIS A 97 -5.76 -8.10 -9.68
N ILE A 98 -5.80 -6.83 -9.27
CA ILE A 98 -4.59 -6.04 -9.03
C ILE A 98 -4.22 -6.04 -7.55
N LYS A 99 -5.16 -5.79 -6.67
CA LYS A 99 -4.91 -5.80 -5.21
C LYS A 99 -4.24 -7.07 -4.69
N PRO A 100 -4.68 -8.30 -5.06
CA PRO A 100 -4.03 -9.51 -4.58
C PRO A 100 -2.57 -9.62 -5.02
N ALA A 101 -2.25 -9.20 -6.25
CA ALA A 101 -0.89 -9.20 -6.76
C ALA A 101 -0.01 -8.18 -6.02
N VAL A 102 -0.52 -6.97 -5.83
CA VAL A 102 0.18 -5.89 -5.11
C VAL A 102 0.38 -6.25 -3.64
N ALA A 103 -0.59 -6.89 -3.00
CA ALA A 103 -0.48 -7.35 -1.61
C ALA A 103 0.59 -8.43 -1.44
N SER A 104 0.77 -9.32 -2.44
CA SER A 104 1.84 -10.32 -2.40
C SER A 104 3.24 -9.71 -2.40
N ASP A 105 3.38 -8.51 -2.95
CA ASP A 105 4.63 -7.74 -2.99
C ASP A 105 4.77 -6.76 -1.78
N GLY A 106 3.87 -6.84 -0.81
CA GLY A 106 3.91 -6.04 0.41
C GLY A 106 3.41 -4.61 0.25
N GLY A 107 2.60 -4.35 -0.78
CA GLY A 107 2.01 -3.05 -1.05
C GLY A 107 0.48 -3.06 -1.08
N ASN A 108 -0.09 -1.92 -1.43
CA ASN A 108 -1.51 -1.76 -1.67
C ASN A 108 -1.76 -0.77 -2.81
N ILE A 109 -2.92 -0.88 -3.43
CA ILE A 109 -3.38 0.03 -4.48
C ILE A 109 -4.80 0.49 -4.17
N VAL A 110 -5.05 1.79 -4.34
CA VAL A 110 -6.36 2.42 -4.14
C VAL A 110 -6.73 3.17 -5.40
N PHE A 111 -7.98 3.01 -5.84
CA PHE A 111 -8.54 3.86 -6.89
C PHE A 111 -8.71 5.28 -6.34
N ASP A 112 -8.23 6.28 -7.08
CA ASP A 112 -8.40 7.69 -6.74
C ASP A 112 -9.49 8.35 -7.57
N SER A 113 -9.32 8.37 -8.90
CA SER A 113 -10.26 9.01 -9.81
C SER A 113 -10.21 8.43 -11.22
N TYR A 114 -11.25 8.69 -11.97
CA TYR A 114 -11.34 8.40 -13.39
C TYR A 114 -11.86 9.62 -14.16
N ASP A 115 -11.09 10.05 -15.13
CA ASP A 115 -11.47 11.12 -16.05
C ASP A 115 -12.02 10.53 -17.34
N GLU A 116 -13.31 10.76 -17.58
CA GLU A 116 -14.01 10.23 -18.76
C GLU A 116 -13.58 10.90 -20.07
N GLU A 117 -13.14 12.17 -20.05
CA GLU A 117 -12.73 12.90 -21.23
C GLU A 117 -11.37 12.39 -21.75
N SER A 118 -10.39 12.28 -20.87
CA SER A 118 -9.05 11.76 -21.19
C SER A 118 -8.95 10.24 -21.07
N LYS A 119 -10.00 9.57 -20.57
CA LYS A 119 -10.02 8.13 -20.27
C LYS A 119 -8.83 7.69 -19.43
N THR A 120 -8.46 8.52 -18.47
CA THR A 120 -7.32 8.32 -17.59
C THR A 120 -7.77 7.88 -16.20
N VAL A 121 -7.22 6.78 -15.72
CA VAL A 121 -7.43 6.27 -14.36
C VAL A 121 -6.28 6.75 -13.48
N GLN A 122 -6.61 7.29 -12.32
CA GLN A 122 -5.64 7.67 -11.31
C GLN A 122 -5.72 6.71 -10.12
N VAL A 123 -4.58 6.15 -9.75
CA VAL A 123 -4.46 5.20 -8.64
C VAL A 123 -3.37 5.66 -7.66
N ILE A 124 -3.54 5.32 -6.39
CA ILE A 124 -2.56 5.60 -5.34
C ILE A 124 -1.90 4.29 -4.95
N LEU A 125 -0.57 4.26 -5.03
CA LEU A 125 0.26 3.14 -4.58
C LEU A 125 0.76 3.39 -3.16
N GLN A 126 0.68 2.37 -2.31
CA GLN A 126 1.07 2.43 -0.90
C GLN A 126 2.01 1.28 -0.55
N GLY A 127 2.74 1.42 0.55
CA GLY A 127 3.65 0.41 1.05
C GLY A 127 4.85 0.16 0.12
N ALA A 128 5.27 -1.08 -0.04
CA ALA A 128 6.46 -1.43 -0.83
C ALA A 128 6.37 -1.00 -2.30
N CYS A 129 5.17 -0.80 -2.84
CA CYS A 129 4.96 -0.37 -4.22
C CYS A 129 5.17 1.13 -4.45
N SER A 130 5.15 1.96 -3.40
CA SER A 130 5.32 3.41 -3.51
C SER A 130 6.77 3.87 -3.61
N GLY A 131 7.73 3.04 -3.19
CA GLY A 131 9.12 3.45 -2.98
C GLY A 131 10.11 3.11 -4.10
N CYS A 132 9.74 2.31 -5.11
CA CYS A 132 10.68 1.87 -6.14
C CYS A 132 10.27 2.34 -7.53
N PRO A 133 11.02 3.27 -8.16
CA PRO A 133 10.66 3.84 -9.47
C PRO A 133 10.49 2.80 -10.58
N SER A 134 11.32 1.76 -10.59
CA SER A 134 11.25 0.71 -11.61
C SER A 134 10.04 -0.22 -11.42
N SER A 135 9.69 -0.57 -10.20
CA SER A 135 8.50 -1.38 -9.90
C SER A 135 7.21 -0.60 -10.12
N THR A 136 7.19 0.68 -9.76
CA THR A 136 6.05 1.57 -10.03
C THR A 136 5.75 1.68 -11.52
N PHE A 137 6.78 1.82 -12.36
CA PHE A 137 6.62 1.89 -13.82
C PHE A 137 6.10 0.57 -14.40
N THR A 138 6.65 -0.55 -13.99
CA THR A 138 6.22 -1.88 -14.44
C THR A 138 4.80 -2.18 -13.98
N LEU A 139 4.48 -1.88 -12.74
CA LEU A 139 3.14 -2.05 -12.18
C LEU A 139 2.11 -1.18 -12.90
N LYS A 140 2.41 0.10 -13.11
CA LYS A 140 1.56 1.03 -13.87
C LYS A 140 1.22 0.48 -15.26
N ASN A 141 2.23 0.03 -16.00
CA ASN A 141 2.03 -0.51 -17.34
C ASN A 141 1.19 -1.80 -17.34
N GLY A 142 1.41 -2.67 -16.35
CA GLY A 142 0.62 -3.89 -16.16
C GLY A 142 -0.85 -3.58 -15.83
N ILE A 143 -1.10 -2.61 -14.97
CA ILE A 143 -2.45 -2.14 -14.63
C ILE A 143 -3.14 -1.54 -15.86
N GLU A 144 -2.45 -0.68 -16.59
CA GLU A 144 -2.96 -0.04 -17.81
C GLU A 144 -3.35 -1.08 -18.84
N GLN A 145 -2.48 -2.07 -19.10
CA GLN A 145 -2.75 -3.13 -20.05
C GLN A 145 -3.96 -3.96 -19.64
N LEU A 146 -4.04 -4.36 -18.37
CA LEU A 146 -5.15 -5.14 -17.85
C LEU A 146 -6.49 -4.39 -17.95
N LEU A 147 -6.50 -3.11 -17.58
CA LEU A 147 -7.69 -2.28 -17.66
C LEU A 147 -8.14 -2.06 -19.12
N ARG A 148 -7.20 -1.86 -20.05
CA ARG A 148 -7.50 -1.78 -21.48
C ARG A 148 -8.09 -3.06 -22.05
N ASP A 149 -7.57 -4.21 -21.62
CA ASP A 149 -8.03 -5.52 -22.08
C ASP A 149 -9.43 -5.85 -21.55
N MET A 150 -9.72 -5.47 -20.30
CA MET A 150 -11.03 -5.74 -19.68
C MET A 150 -12.09 -4.67 -20.00
N LEU A 151 -11.69 -3.44 -20.29
CA LEU A 151 -12.56 -2.30 -20.61
C LEU A 151 -12.12 -1.65 -21.93
N PRO A 152 -12.24 -2.35 -23.06
CA PRO A 152 -11.77 -1.85 -24.34
C PRO A 152 -12.49 -0.55 -24.73
N GLY A 153 -11.71 0.46 -25.13
CA GLY A 153 -12.20 1.78 -25.55
C GLY A 153 -12.60 2.72 -24.39
N LYS A 154 -12.58 2.27 -23.15
CA LYS A 154 -12.90 3.08 -21.95
C LYS A 154 -11.66 3.61 -21.24
N ILE A 155 -10.50 2.97 -21.41
CA ILE A 155 -9.25 3.32 -20.75
C ILE A 155 -8.17 3.62 -21.78
N GLU A 156 -7.53 4.77 -21.67
CA GLU A 156 -6.37 5.15 -22.50
C GLU A 156 -5.06 5.15 -21.71
N ALA A 157 -5.09 5.63 -20.48
CA ALA A 157 -3.90 5.74 -19.66
C ALA A 157 -4.19 5.47 -18.18
N VAL A 158 -3.16 5.06 -17.44
CA VAL A 158 -3.17 4.96 -15.98
C VAL A 158 -2.07 5.85 -15.42
N THR A 159 -2.42 6.65 -14.41
CA THR A 159 -1.45 7.45 -13.65
C THR A 159 -1.36 6.90 -12.25
N ALA A 160 -0.16 6.58 -11.79
CA ALA A 160 0.11 6.13 -10.44
C ALA A 160 0.73 7.28 -9.63
N ILE A 161 0.16 7.53 -8.46
CA ILE A 161 0.66 8.46 -7.47
C ILE A 161 1.19 7.66 -6.29
N ASN A 162 2.31 8.07 -5.74
CA ASN A 162 2.82 7.51 -4.50
C ASN A 162 2.08 8.16 -3.31
N GLY A 163 1.45 7.33 -2.49
CA GLY A 163 0.76 7.75 -1.26
C GLY A 163 1.71 8.11 -0.12
#